data_3424e6454794411396ec3b42c1b414a5
#
_entry.id   3424e6454794411396ec3b42c1b414a5
#
_cell.length_a   1.000
_cell.length_b   1.000
_cell.length_c   1.000
_cell.angle_alpha   90.00
_cell.angle_beta   90.00
_cell.angle_gamma   90.00
#
_symmetry.space_group_name_H-M   'P 1'
#
loop_
_entity.id
_entity.type
_entity.pdbx_description
1 polymer ?
#
loop_
_entity_poly.entity_id
_entity_poly.type
_entity_poly.pdbx_seq_one_letter_code
_entity_poly.pdbx_strand_id
1 'polypeptide(L)'
;MDIASEVEKLMKGGYNKDAARARELGERSKMLGPLIAETRQALDVKLYHVALQAALTLPDICGNVEYPELKDNIAERYIRWCESHLECCSDRPGRENGVPNVSGEVIYNLRNNLLHAGCAKVDRSKFKRDEANVLDHLILIVGSYEGLQMATSVDIPNRPSVKTIITTVEALVHDICDATEKSYVGHRDEFDRQLSPILDFSKVDWLHEEIGDLKS
;
A
#
# COMPACT_ATOMS: atom_id res chain seq x y z
N MET A 1 -9.15 24.96 23.36
CA MET A 1 -9.02 24.66 21.92
C MET A 1 -10.01 23.53 21.67
N ASP A 2 -11.04 23.81 20.88
CA ASP A 2 -12.14 22.86 20.65
C ASP A 2 -11.74 21.88 19.55
N ILE A 3 -11.38 20.67 19.94
CA ILE A 3 -10.94 19.59 19.04
C ILE A 3 -12.03 19.25 18.00
N ALA A 4 -13.31 19.40 18.36
CA ALA A 4 -14.42 19.16 17.45
C ALA A 4 -14.46 20.15 16.29
N SER A 5 -14.17 21.43 16.56
CA SER A 5 -14.10 22.51 15.56
C SER A 5 -12.90 22.34 14.62
N GLU A 6 -11.78 21.81 15.11
CA GLU A 6 -10.57 21.55 14.31
C GLU A 6 -10.72 20.31 13.41
N VAL A 7 -11.37 19.27 13.94
CA VAL A 7 -11.77 18.08 13.16
C VAL A 7 -12.75 18.49 12.05
N GLU A 8 -13.73 19.35 12.34
CA GLU A 8 -14.69 19.81 11.33
C GLU A 8 -14.04 20.69 10.25
N LYS A 9 -13.01 21.47 10.60
CA LYS A 9 -12.21 22.28 9.64
C LYS A 9 -11.31 21.42 8.76
N LEU A 10 -10.67 20.40 9.33
CA LEU A 10 -9.90 19.40 8.59
C LEU A 10 -10.80 18.59 7.65
N MET A 11 -12.00 18.24 8.10
CA MET A 11 -13.02 17.56 7.30
C MET A 11 -13.51 18.40 6.10
N LYS A 12 -13.48 19.73 6.17
CA LYS A 12 -13.95 20.64 5.11
C LYS A 12 -12.86 21.10 4.11
N GLY A 13 -11.59 21.05 4.46
CA GLY A 13 -10.52 21.72 3.72
C GLY A 13 -9.75 20.91 2.68
N GLY A 14 -9.47 19.62 2.94
CA GLY A 14 -8.71 18.73 2.04
C GLY A 14 -9.56 17.67 1.34
N TYR A 15 -10.76 17.47 1.82
CA TYR A 15 -11.62 16.31 1.59
C TYR A 15 -12.29 16.24 0.21
N ASN A 16 -12.26 17.32 -0.60
CA ASN A 16 -13.24 17.43 -1.68
C ASN A 16 -12.86 16.72 -2.98
N LYS A 17 -11.58 16.56 -3.30
CA LYS A 17 -11.17 15.85 -4.54
C LYS A 17 -10.98 14.35 -4.30
N ASP A 18 -10.36 13.98 -3.19
CA ASP A 18 -10.10 12.57 -2.88
C ASP A 18 -11.37 11.87 -2.40
N ALA A 19 -12.27 12.56 -1.70
CA ALA A 19 -13.57 12.04 -1.32
C ALA A 19 -14.53 11.88 -2.54
N ALA A 20 -14.46 12.77 -3.54
CA ALA A 20 -15.21 12.60 -4.77
C ALA A 20 -14.68 11.42 -5.59
N ARG A 21 -13.36 11.26 -5.68
CA ARG A 21 -12.69 10.13 -6.34
C ARG A 21 -12.94 8.80 -5.61
N ALA A 22 -12.92 8.83 -4.27
CA ALA A 22 -13.25 7.67 -3.44
C ALA A 22 -14.71 7.26 -3.55
N ARG A 23 -15.65 8.22 -3.67
CA ARG A 23 -17.06 7.93 -3.94
C ARG A 23 -17.25 7.33 -5.31
N GLU A 24 -16.62 7.88 -6.33
CA GLU A 24 -16.69 7.36 -7.70
C GLU A 24 -16.12 5.93 -7.79
N LEU A 25 -15.05 5.62 -7.05
CA LEU A 25 -14.52 4.27 -6.94
C LEU A 25 -15.42 3.35 -6.12
N GLY A 26 -16.00 3.83 -5.01
CA GLY A 26 -16.95 3.09 -4.17
C GLY A 26 -18.25 2.74 -4.88
N GLU A 27 -18.71 3.59 -5.83
CA GLU A 27 -19.85 3.29 -6.72
C GLU A 27 -19.47 2.25 -7.79
N ARG A 28 -18.18 2.10 -8.10
CA ARG A 28 -17.65 1.20 -9.13
C ARG A 28 -17.13 -0.12 -8.60
N SER A 29 -16.62 -0.13 -7.36
CA SER A 29 -16.16 -1.36 -6.68
C SER A 29 -16.78 -1.45 -5.30
N LYS A 30 -17.52 -2.53 -5.05
CA LYS A 30 -18.19 -2.78 -3.76
C LYS A 30 -17.21 -3.06 -2.61
N MET A 31 -15.96 -3.38 -2.88
CA MET A 31 -14.97 -3.72 -1.84
C MET A 31 -13.68 -2.90 -1.93
N LEU A 32 -13.00 -2.88 -3.08
CA LEU A 32 -11.65 -2.30 -3.17
C LEU A 32 -11.68 -0.77 -3.03
N GLY A 33 -12.71 -0.11 -3.59
CA GLY A 33 -12.90 1.33 -3.45
C GLY A 33 -13.03 1.79 -2.00
N PRO A 34 -13.93 1.20 -1.19
CA PRO A 34 -14.01 1.49 0.26
C PRO A 34 -12.69 1.25 0.98
N LEU A 35 -12.00 0.14 0.73
CA LEU A 35 -10.72 -0.16 1.39
C LEU A 35 -9.64 0.90 1.10
N ILE A 36 -9.51 1.34 -0.15
CA ILE A 36 -8.58 2.42 -0.52
C ILE A 36 -8.98 3.74 0.16
N ALA A 37 -10.30 4.06 0.16
CA ALA A 37 -10.80 5.28 0.78
C ALA A 37 -10.55 5.30 2.29
N GLU A 38 -10.81 4.21 2.99
CA GLU A 38 -10.56 4.06 4.43
C GLU A 38 -9.07 4.12 4.75
N THR A 39 -8.22 3.54 3.89
CA THR A 39 -6.76 3.63 4.03
C THR A 39 -6.28 5.07 3.95
N ARG A 40 -6.74 5.83 2.98
CA ARG A 40 -6.41 7.27 2.85
C ARG A 40 -6.98 8.08 4.01
N GLN A 41 -8.22 7.81 4.41
CA GLN A 41 -8.82 8.47 5.56
C GLN A 41 -8.02 8.23 6.84
N ALA A 42 -7.56 7.01 7.07
CA ALA A 42 -6.70 6.71 8.21
C ALA A 42 -5.39 7.54 8.17
N LEU A 43 -4.82 7.74 6.99
CA LEU A 43 -3.64 8.59 6.79
C LEU A 43 -3.94 10.06 7.10
N ASP A 44 -5.06 10.60 6.60
CA ASP A 44 -5.49 12.00 6.79
C ASP A 44 -5.68 12.34 8.28
N VAL A 45 -6.21 11.41 9.05
CA VAL A 45 -6.37 11.56 10.51
C VAL A 45 -5.12 11.11 11.30
N LYS A 46 -3.99 10.90 10.61
CA LYS A 46 -2.67 10.55 11.18
C LYS A 46 -2.64 9.22 11.93
N LEU A 47 -3.50 8.28 11.57
CA LEU A 47 -3.44 6.89 12.02
C LEU A 47 -2.44 6.10 11.17
N TYR A 48 -1.17 6.53 11.21
CA TYR A 48 -0.12 6.06 10.31
C TYR A 48 0.08 4.55 10.31
N HIS A 49 0.03 3.90 11.48
CA HIS A 49 0.17 2.44 11.55
C HIS A 49 -1.00 1.72 10.89
N VAL A 50 -2.23 2.21 11.08
CA VAL A 50 -3.44 1.64 10.48
C VAL A 50 -3.40 1.81 8.96
N ALA A 51 -3.11 3.03 8.49
CA ALA A 51 -2.99 3.33 7.07
C ALA A 51 -1.92 2.47 6.39
N LEU A 52 -0.74 2.36 7.01
CA LEU A 52 0.36 1.56 6.45
C LEU A 52 0.01 0.07 6.42
N GLN A 53 -0.57 -0.47 7.49
CA GLN A 53 -0.98 -1.88 7.52
C GLN A 53 -2.04 -2.18 6.46
N ALA A 54 -3.04 -1.33 6.33
CA ALA A 54 -4.07 -1.48 5.30
C ALA A 54 -3.48 -1.39 3.89
N ALA A 55 -2.64 -0.37 3.61
CA ALA A 55 -1.98 -0.21 2.32
C ALA A 55 -1.14 -1.45 1.95
N LEU A 56 -0.35 -1.99 2.89
CA LEU A 56 0.49 -3.16 2.64
C LEU A 56 -0.28 -4.47 2.36
N THR A 57 -1.60 -4.49 2.54
CA THR A 57 -2.44 -5.64 2.10
C THR A 57 -2.89 -5.52 0.65
N LEU A 58 -2.93 -4.31 0.08
CA LEU A 58 -3.43 -4.06 -1.27
C LEU A 58 -2.66 -4.82 -2.37
N PRO A 59 -1.31 -4.90 -2.33
CA PRO A 59 -0.55 -5.69 -3.31
C PRO A 59 -0.89 -7.19 -3.31
N ASP A 60 -1.28 -7.77 -2.16
CA ASP A 60 -1.75 -9.16 -2.12
C ASP A 60 -3.05 -9.33 -2.90
N ILE A 61 -3.98 -8.39 -2.72
CA ILE A 61 -5.30 -8.39 -3.39
C ILE A 61 -5.11 -8.24 -4.90
N CYS A 62 -4.36 -7.20 -5.31
CA CYS A 62 -4.13 -6.92 -6.72
C CYS A 62 -3.32 -8.02 -7.41
N GLY A 63 -2.26 -8.49 -6.79
CA GLY A 63 -1.44 -9.56 -7.32
C GLY A 63 -2.23 -10.86 -7.50
N ASN A 64 -3.21 -11.15 -6.64
CA ASN A 64 -4.07 -12.31 -6.78
C ASN A 64 -4.95 -12.25 -8.05
N VAL A 65 -5.36 -11.04 -8.44
CA VAL A 65 -6.13 -10.81 -9.66
C VAL A 65 -5.25 -10.83 -10.91
N GLU A 66 -4.12 -10.11 -10.88
CA GLU A 66 -3.28 -9.90 -12.06
C GLU A 66 -2.35 -11.09 -12.39
N TYR A 67 -1.95 -11.86 -11.37
CA TYR A 67 -1.01 -12.98 -11.53
C TYR A 67 -1.59 -14.30 -11.00
N PRO A 68 -2.72 -14.78 -11.53
CA PRO A 68 -3.39 -15.99 -11.06
C PRO A 68 -2.52 -17.24 -11.22
N GLU A 69 -1.54 -17.21 -12.15
CA GLU A 69 -0.57 -18.29 -12.35
C GLU A 69 0.40 -18.45 -11.16
N LEU A 70 0.55 -17.43 -10.33
CA LEU A 70 1.40 -17.43 -9.13
C LEU A 70 0.62 -17.70 -7.84
N LYS A 71 -0.56 -18.30 -7.90
CA LYS A 71 -1.44 -18.55 -6.75
C LYS A 71 -0.74 -19.27 -5.59
N ASP A 72 0.18 -20.19 -5.88
CA ASP A 72 0.90 -20.98 -4.89
C ASP A 72 2.21 -20.34 -4.43
N ASN A 73 2.61 -19.19 -5.03
CA ASN A 73 3.81 -18.43 -4.67
C ASN A 73 3.48 -16.99 -4.30
N ILE A 74 2.91 -16.82 -3.10
CA ILE A 74 2.44 -15.52 -2.59
C ILE A 74 3.54 -14.48 -2.59
N ALA A 75 4.76 -14.84 -2.18
CA ALA A 75 5.88 -13.90 -2.14
C ALA A 75 6.23 -13.35 -3.53
N GLU A 76 6.36 -14.24 -4.53
CA GLU A 76 6.65 -13.88 -5.91
C GLU A 76 5.58 -12.97 -6.49
N ARG A 77 4.31 -13.31 -6.28
CA ARG A 77 3.16 -12.58 -6.75
C ARG A 77 3.12 -11.15 -6.20
N TYR A 78 3.31 -11.01 -4.88
CA TYR A 78 3.36 -9.73 -4.18
C TYR A 78 4.51 -8.86 -4.69
N ILE A 79 5.72 -9.42 -4.76
CA ILE A 79 6.93 -8.72 -5.20
C ILE A 79 6.77 -8.26 -6.65
N ARG A 80 6.30 -9.15 -7.53
CA ARG A 80 6.08 -8.83 -8.95
C ARG A 80 5.10 -7.67 -9.13
N TRP A 81 4.00 -7.68 -8.36
CA TRP A 81 3.04 -6.59 -8.43
C TRP A 81 3.66 -5.26 -7.99
N CYS A 82 4.36 -5.24 -6.87
CA CYS A 82 5.06 -4.03 -6.40
C CYS A 82 6.06 -3.51 -7.43
N GLU A 83 6.88 -4.38 -8.03
CA GLU A 83 7.88 -4.00 -9.03
C GLU A 83 7.26 -3.48 -10.33
N SER A 84 6.07 -3.96 -10.68
CA SER A 84 5.38 -3.56 -11.92
C SER A 84 4.58 -2.26 -11.78
N HIS A 85 4.11 -1.93 -10.57
CA HIS A 85 3.12 -0.86 -10.38
C HIS A 85 3.58 0.29 -9.50
N LEU A 86 4.52 0.06 -8.55
CA LEU A 86 4.90 1.10 -7.61
C LEU A 86 6.01 2.00 -8.17
N GLU A 87 5.81 3.31 -8.06
CA GLU A 87 6.80 4.29 -8.48
C GLU A 87 8.08 4.23 -7.64
N CYS A 88 7.94 3.90 -6.34
CA CYS A 88 9.11 3.74 -5.46
C CYS A 88 9.99 2.55 -5.83
N CYS A 89 9.45 1.54 -6.53
CA CYS A 89 10.19 0.37 -7.01
C CYS A 89 10.81 0.59 -8.40
N SER A 90 10.39 1.61 -9.14
CA SER A 90 10.86 1.85 -10.50
C SER A 90 12.31 2.35 -10.54
N ASP A 91 13.07 1.90 -11.52
CA ASP A 91 14.41 2.41 -11.79
C ASP A 91 14.33 3.87 -12.26
N ARG A 92 14.84 4.79 -11.46
CA ARG A 92 14.89 6.21 -11.83
C ARG A 92 16.15 6.49 -12.65
N PRO A 93 16.04 7.15 -13.82
CA PRO A 93 17.21 7.59 -14.59
C PRO A 93 18.11 8.49 -13.73
N GLY A 94 19.42 8.24 -13.76
CA GLY A 94 20.41 9.03 -13.02
C GLY A 94 20.74 8.50 -11.63
N ARG A 95 20.25 7.34 -11.25
CA ARG A 95 20.64 6.69 -10.00
C ARG A 95 22.10 6.19 -10.09
N GLU A 96 22.91 6.54 -9.11
CA GLU A 96 24.28 6.04 -9.00
C GLU A 96 24.28 4.54 -8.68
N ASN A 97 25.18 3.79 -9.32
CA ASN A 97 25.37 2.37 -9.03
C ASN A 97 25.71 2.17 -7.54
N GLY A 98 25.02 1.25 -6.89
CA GLY A 98 25.25 0.91 -5.49
C GLY A 98 24.35 1.63 -4.48
N VAL A 99 23.50 2.58 -4.89
CA VAL A 99 22.48 3.18 -4.01
C VAL A 99 21.27 2.23 -3.91
N PRO A 100 20.84 1.85 -2.68
CA PRO A 100 19.74 0.90 -2.50
C PRO A 100 18.41 1.48 -3.00
N ASN A 101 17.53 0.61 -3.46
CA ASN A 101 16.17 0.92 -3.89
C ASN A 101 15.12 0.33 -2.95
N VAL A 102 13.95 0.97 -2.88
CA VAL A 102 12.76 0.31 -2.35
C VAL A 102 12.29 -0.67 -3.42
N SER A 103 12.70 -1.94 -3.29
CA SER A 103 12.26 -3.01 -4.19
C SER A 103 10.97 -3.65 -3.69
N GLY A 104 10.29 -4.40 -4.55
CA GLY A 104 9.14 -5.20 -4.14
C GLY A 104 9.47 -6.16 -3.00
N GLU A 105 10.71 -6.67 -2.96
CA GLU A 105 11.19 -7.54 -1.88
C GLU A 105 11.32 -6.80 -0.54
N VAL A 106 11.74 -5.52 -0.56
CA VAL A 106 11.78 -4.65 0.64
C VAL A 106 10.36 -4.45 1.19
N ILE A 107 9.39 -4.15 0.31
CA ILE A 107 8.00 -3.91 0.72
C ILE A 107 7.36 -5.20 1.24
N TYR A 108 7.60 -6.34 0.60
CA TYR A 108 7.13 -7.64 1.07
C TYR A 108 7.68 -8.00 2.45
N ASN A 109 8.96 -7.71 2.68
CA ASN A 109 9.61 -7.93 3.97
C ASN A 109 9.04 -7.01 5.06
N LEU A 110 8.85 -5.72 4.74
CA LEU A 110 8.16 -4.76 5.62
C LEU A 110 6.76 -5.25 5.98
N ARG A 111 5.96 -5.66 4.99
CA ARG A 111 4.60 -6.19 5.19
C ARG A 111 4.61 -7.36 6.17
N ASN A 112 5.47 -8.34 5.96
CA ASN A 112 5.54 -9.52 6.81
C ASN A 112 5.94 -9.18 8.25
N ASN A 113 6.94 -8.32 8.43
CA ASN A 113 7.40 -7.94 9.76
C ASN A 113 6.39 -7.05 10.48
N LEU A 114 5.73 -6.13 9.77
CA LEU A 114 4.74 -5.25 10.38
C LEU A 114 3.46 -6.01 10.79
N LEU A 115 2.94 -6.87 9.92
CA LEU A 115 1.69 -7.59 10.19
C LEU A 115 1.86 -8.75 11.18
N HIS A 116 3.01 -9.42 11.19
CA HIS A 116 3.22 -10.60 12.04
C HIS A 116 3.99 -10.30 13.32
N ALA A 117 4.86 -9.31 13.33
CA ALA A 117 5.69 -8.96 14.49
C ALA A 117 5.47 -7.54 15.03
N GLY A 118 4.57 -6.75 14.41
CA GLY A 118 4.35 -5.35 14.78
C GLY A 118 5.59 -4.47 14.60
N CYS A 119 6.53 -4.89 13.75
CA CYS A 119 7.84 -4.25 13.63
C CYS A 119 8.09 -3.80 12.18
N ALA A 120 8.39 -2.53 12.00
CA ALA A 120 8.73 -1.93 10.70
C ALA A 120 10.22 -2.15 10.32
N LYS A 121 10.89 -3.15 10.88
CA LYS A 121 12.28 -3.48 10.53
C LYS A 121 12.32 -4.39 9.31
N VAL A 122 13.33 -4.18 8.48
CA VAL A 122 13.66 -5.05 7.35
C VAL A 122 14.70 -6.07 7.83
N ASP A 123 14.50 -7.33 7.49
CA ASP A 123 15.41 -8.42 7.85
C ASP A 123 16.28 -8.77 6.64
N ARG A 124 17.56 -8.41 6.71
CA ARG A 124 18.55 -8.65 5.67
C ARG A 124 18.64 -10.12 5.24
N SER A 125 18.45 -11.05 6.14
CA SER A 125 18.55 -12.49 5.85
C SER A 125 17.45 -13.02 4.93
N LYS A 126 16.37 -12.26 4.76
CA LYS A 126 15.23 -12.64 3.94
C LYS A 126 15.32 -12.17 2.49
N PHE A 127 16.30 -11.34 2.13
CA PHE A 127 16.52 -10.93 0.74
C PHE A 127 17.18 -12.06 -0.04
N LYS A 128 16.54 -12.49 -1.12
CA LYS A 128 16.97 -13.66 -1.91
C LYS A 128 17.41 -13.34 -3.32
N ARG A 129 17.01 -12.17 -3.86
CA ARG A 129 17.06 -11.93 -5.30
C ARG A 129 18.25 -11.13 -5.77
N ASP A 130 18.72 -10.19 -4.98
CA ASP A 130 19.76 -9.28 -5.45
C ASP A 130 20.64 -8.80 -4.30
N GLU A 131 21.90 -9.27 -4.26
CA GLU A 131 22.88 -8.82 -3.28
C GLU A 131 23.17 -7.31 -3.39
N ALA A 132 22.99 -6.72 -4.57
CA ALA A 132 23.18 -5.28 -4.79
C ALA A 132 22.09 -4.44 -4.10
N ASN A 133 20.88 -4.98 -3.94
CA ASN A 133 19.74 -4.31 -3.34
C ASN A 133 19.47 -4.73 -1.89
N VAL A 134 20.34 -5.52 -1.27
CA VAL A 134 20.21 -5.87 0.14
C VAL A 134 20.28 -4.61 0.99
N LEU A 135 19.21 -4.37 1.73
CA LEU A 135 19.03 -3.22 2.60
C LEU A 135 19.31 -3.62 4.06
N ASP A 136 20.11 -2.80 4.76
CA ASP A 136 20.35 -3.00 6.18
C ASP A 136 19.29 -2.34 7.05
N HIS A 137 18.84 -1.14 6.63
CA HIS A 137 17.86 -0.36 7.37
C HIS A 137 16.83 0.28 6.44
N LEU A 138 15.55 0.09 6.77
CA LEU A 138 14.45 0.89 6.28
C LEU A 138 13.94 1.75 7.44
N ILE A 139 14.00 3.06 7.28
CA ILE A 139 13.52 4.04 8.25
C ILE A 139 12.26 4.68 7.69
N LEU A 140 11.14 4.44 8.36
CA LEU A 140 9.87 5.08 8.06
C LEU A 140 9.70 6.29 8.96
N ILE A 141 9.50 7.45 8.36
CA ILE A 141 9.22 8.69 9.06
C ILE A 141 7.82 9.19 8.72
N VAL A 142 7.27 10.05 9.55
CA VAL A 142 5.98 10.71 9.34
C VAL A 142 6.19 12.22 9.31
N GLY A 143 5.44 12.92 8.46
CA GLY A 143 5.50 14.38 8.34
C GLY A 143 5.43 14.84 6.89
N SER A 144 5.21 16.12 6.69
CA SER A 144 4.87 16.76 5.41
C SER A 144 6.00 16.86 4.38
N TYR A 145 6.89 15.92 4.34
CA TYR A 145 7.89 15.83 3.27
C TYR A 145 7.31 15.01 2.12
N GLU A 146 6.44 15.62 1.33
CA GLU A 146 5.87 14.99 0.13
C GLU A 146 7.00 14.45 -0.75
N GLY A 147 6.94 13.14 -1.02
CA GLY A 147 7.88 12.47 -1.93
C GLY A 147 9.30 12.28 -1.41
N LEU A 148 9.57 12.47 -0.10
CA LEU A 148 10.90 12.23 0.43
C LEU A 148 11.25 10.75 0.41
N GLN A 149 12.12 10.36 -0.50
CA GLN A 149 12.84 9.10 -0.47
C GLN A 149 14.34 9.40 -0.54
N MET A 150 15.05 9.09 0.54
CA MET A 150 16.51 9.20 0.59
C MET A 150 17.10 7.80 0.70
N ALA A 151 18.09 7.52 -0.11
CA ALA A 151 18.87 6.30 -0.03
C ALA A 151 20.33 6.68 0.24
N THR A 152 20.95 6.00 1.19
CA THR A 152 22.35 6.20 1.55
C THR A 152 23.09 4.88 1.58
N SER A 153 24.36 4.90 1.13
CA SER A 153 25.30 3.80 1.34
C SER A 153 26.51 4.37 2.06
N VAL A 154 26.85 3.79 3.19
CA VAL A 154 28.01 4.21 3.99
C VAL A 154 29.05 3.11 3.98
N ASP A 155 30.19 3.39 3.37
CA ASP A 155 31.35 2.49 3.37
C ASP A 155 32.12 2.63 4.67
N ILE A 156 32.26 1.52 5.39
CA ILE A 156 33.03 1.44 6.64
C ILE A 156 34.31 0.65 6.33
N PRO A 157 35.51 1.18 6.61
CA PRO A 157 36.75 0.44 6.39
C PRO A 157 36.72 -0.94 7.06
N ASN A 158 37.04 -1.98 6.30
CA ASN A 158 37.07 -3.38 6.72
C ASN A 158 35.70 -3.96 7.19
N ARG A 159 34.58 -3.36 6.79
CA ARG A 159 33.22 -3.86 7.01
C ARG A 159 32.41 -3.74 5.71
N PRO A 160 31.33 -4.54 5.54
CA PRO A 160 30.38 -4.31 4.47
C PRO A 160 29.76 -2.89 4.57
N SER A 161 29.50 -2.28 3.43
CA SER A 161 28.78 -1.01 3.39
C SER A 161 27.39 -1.14 4.02
N VAL A 162 26.98 -0.14 4.77
CA VAL A 162 25.64 -0.09 5.39
C VAL A 162 24.71 0.68 4.46
N LYS A 163 23.66 0.00 3.97
CA LYS A 163 22.67 0.56 3.07
C LYS A 163 21.38 0.90 3.81
N THR A 164 20.98 2.16 3.74
CA THR A 164 19.78 2.67 4.43
C THR A 164 18.88 3.40 3.46
N ILE A 165 17.58 3.14 3.56
CA ILE A 165 16.53 3.93 2.91
C ILE A 165 15.70 4.63 3.98
N ILE A 166 15.41 5.90 3.75
CA ILE A 166 14.48 6.71 4.54
C ILE A 166 13.35 7.12 3.61
N THR A 167 12.13 6.82 3.99
CA THR A 167 10.92 7.24 3.25
C THR A 167 9.81 7.62 4.21
N THR A 168 8.83 8.38 3.73
CA THR A 168 7.66 8.74 4.54
C THR A 168 6.58 7.67 4.43
N VAL A 169 5.84 7.47 5.52
CA VAL A 169 4.66 6.60 5.53
C VAL A 169 3.64 7.11 4.53
N GLU A 170 3.47 8.44 4.47
CA GLU A 170 2.54 9.11 3.56
C GLU A 170 2.85 8.79 2.10
N ALA A 171 4.11 8.96 1.69
CA ALA A 171 4.52 8.70 0.30
C ALA A 171 4.29 7.23 -0.08
N LEU A 172 4.64 6.29 0.80
CA LEU A 172 4.47 4.87 0.54
C LEU A 172 2.98 4.48 0.46
N VAL A 173 2.14 5.00 1.37
CA VAL A 173 0.70 4.71 1.37
C VAL A 173 0.03 5.28 0.12
N HIS A 174 0.36 6.52 -0.27
CA HIS A 174 -0.17 7.12 -1.49
C HIS A 174 0.24 6.35 -2.74
N ASP A 175 1.52 6.00 -2.89
CA ASP A 175 2.01 5.23 -4.04
C ASP A 175 1.27 3.88 -4.19
N ILE A 176 1.11 3.14 -3.07
CA ILE A 176 0.37 1.88 -3.08
C ILE A 176 -1.11 2.08 -3.43
N CYS A 177 -1.78 3.07 -2.84
CA CYS A 177 -3.19 3.34 -3.12
C CYS A 177 -3.41 3.76 -4.58
N ASP A 178 -2.56 4.64 -5.13
CA ASP A 178 -2.65 5.11 -6.51
C ASP A 178 -2.40 3.98 -7.51
N ALA A 179 -1.41 3.12 -7.23
CA ALA A 179 -1.14 1.94 -8.03
C ALA A 179 -2.33 0.95 -8.00
N THR A 180 -2.93 0.74 -6.82
CA THR A 180 -4.12 -0.12 -6.67
C THR A 180 -5.31 0.39 -7.46
N GLU A 181 -5.56 1.71 -7.48
CA GLU A 181 -6.62 2.30 -8.29
C GLU A 181 -6.40 2.08 -9.78
N LYS A 182 -5.16 2.26 -10.26
CA LYS A 182 -4.79 2.01 -11.66
C LYS A 182 -4.99 0.53 -12.02
N SER A 183 -4.56 -0.39 -11.15
CA SER A 183 -4.74 -1.82 -11.29
C SER A 183 -6.22 -2.19 -11.40
N TYR A 184 -7.07 -1.68 -10.50
CA TYR A 184 -8.52 -1.90 -10.53
C TYR A 184 -9.15 -1.45 -11.85
N VAL A 185 -8.78 -0.26 -12.35
CA VAL A 185 -9.31 0.24 -13.63
C VAL A 185 -8.95 -0.68 -14.79
N GLY A 186 -7.76 -1.29 -14.77
CA GLY A 186 -7.28 -2.21 -15.80
C GLY A 186 -7.93 -3.61 -15.77
N HIS A 187 -8.39 -4.07 -14.59
CA HIS A 187 -8.85 -5.44 -14.36
C HIS A 187 -10.19 -5.51 -13.63
N ARG A 188 -11.08 -4.57 -13.89
CA ARG A 188 -12.32 -4.35 -13.13
C ARG A 188 -13.17 -5.60 -13.00
N ASP A 189 -13.45 -6.28 -14.10
CA ASP A 189 -14.34 -7.45 -14.13
C ASP A 189 -13.77 -8.63 -13.33
N GLU A 190 -12.44 -8.75 -13.29
CA GLU A 190 -11.74 -9.75 -12.50
C GLU A 190 -11.85 -9.46 -11.00
N PHE A 191 -11.63 -8.19 -10.60
CA PHE A 191 -11.78 -7.77 -9.21
C PHE A 191 -13.20 -7.96 -8.71
N ASP A 192 -14.20 -7.53 -9.48
CA ASP A 192 -15.61 -7.60 -9.10
C ASP A 192 -16.11 -9.06 -9.00
N ARG A 193 -15.47 -10.01 -9.69
CA ARG A 193 -15.76 -11.44 -9.57
C ARG A 193 -15.08 -12.11 -8.37
N GLN A 194 -13.90 -11.65 -7.96
CA GLN A 194 -13.10 -12.30 -6.92
C GLN A 194 -13.34 -11.74 -5.52
N LEU A 195 -13.77 -10.48 -5.42
CA LEU A 195 -13.90 -9.80 -4.16
C LEU A 195 -15.33 -9.81 -3.65
N SER A 196 -15.51 -10.28 -2.42
CA SER A 196 -16.81 -10.23 -1.74
C SER A 196 -16.90 -8.96 -0.89
N PRO A 197 -17.97 -8.18 -1.01
CA PRO A 197 -18.15 -6.95 -0.23
C PRO A 197 -18.38 -7.27 1.25
N ILE A 198 -17.93 -6.36 2.13
CA ILE A 198 -18.37 -6.33 3.53
C ILE A 198 -19.80 -5.76 3.53
N LEU A 199 -20.73 -6.53 4.06
CA LEU A 199 -22.12 -6.15 4.08
C LEU A 199 -22.39 -5.16 5.23
N ASP A 200 -22.98 -4.00 4.90
CA ASP A 200 -23.40 -3.01 5.87
C ASP A 200 -24.82 -3.32 6.38
N PHE A 201 -24.91 -3.99 7.52
CA PHE A 201 -26.18 -4.33 8.14
C PHE A 201 -27.04 -3.12 8.57
N SER A 202 -26.49 -1.91 8.59
CA SER A 202 -27.29 -0.71 8.85
C SER A 202 -28.20 -0.32 7.69
N LYS A 203 -27.97 -0.91 6.49
CA LYS A 203 -28.73 -0.71 5.26
C LYS A 203 -29.55 -1.96 4.93
N VAL A 204 -30.46 -2.35 5.85
CA VAL A 204 -31.18 -3.63 5.79
C VAL A 204 -32.05 -3.82 4.54
N ASP A 205 -32.48 -2.75 3.88
CA ASP A 205 -33.43 -2.82 2.76
C ASP A 205 -32.88 -3.59 1.55
N TRP A 206 -31.57 -3.57 1.32
CA TRP A 206 -30.94 -4.31 0.20
C TRP A 206 -30.67 -5.79 0.53
N LEU A 207 -30.65 -6.19 1.81
CA LEU A 207 -30.42 -7.59 2.20
C LEU A 207 -31.51 -8.51 1.67
N HIS A 208 -32.74 -7.99 1.52
CA HIS A 208 -33.87 -8.72 0.97
C HIS A 208 -33.75 -8.93 -0.53
N GLU A 209 -33.14 -8.03 -1.28
CA GLU A 209 -32.90 -8.15 -2.72
C GLU A 209 -31.81 -9.18 -3.01
N GLU A 210 -30.65 -9.11 -2.33
CA GLU A 210 -29.53 -10.04 -2.59
C GLU A 210 -29.80 -11.48 -2.11
N ILE A 211 -30.55 -11.67 -1.00
CA ILE A 211 -30.96 -13.00 -0.54
C ILE A 211 -32.07 -13.58 -1.42
N GLY A 212 -32.89 -12.72 -2.06
CA GLY A 212 -33.91 -13.11 -3.00
C GLY A 212 -33.33 -13.78 -4.26
N ASP A 213 -32.25 -13.23 -4.78
CA ASP A 213 -31.56 -13.72 -5.99
C ASP A 213 -30.78 -15.03 -5.76
N LEU A 214 -30.42 -15.35 -4.51
CA LEU A 214 -29.77 -16.63 -4.14
C LEU A 214 -30.75 -17.82 -4.04
N LYS A 215 -32.07 -17.56 -4.11
CA LYS A 215 -33.12 -18.58 -4.03
C LYS A 215 -33.79 -18.88 -5.36
N SER A 216 -33.40 -18.22 -6.43
CA SER A 216 -33.86 -18.48 -7.81
C SER A 216 -32.79 -19.24 -8.59
#